data_1b9e1656abb994189e2f49b2cc85a1d4
#
_entry.id   1b9e1656abb994189e2f49b2cc85a1d4
#
_cell.length_a   1.000
_cell.length_b   1.000
_cell.length_c   1.000
_cell.angle_alpha   90.00
_cell.angle_beta   90.00
_cell.angle_gamma   90.00
#
_symmetry.space_group_name_H-M   'P 1'
#
loop_
_entity.id
_entity.type
_entity.pdbx_description
1 polymer ?
#
loop_
_entity_poly.entity_id
_entity_poly.type
_entity_poly.pdbx_seq_one_letter_code
_entity_poly.pdbx_strand_id
1 'polypeptide(L)'
;MIAELLHWLATPISGASDHAIAMPLAWHGRLMVLAMGLLTPPLIIVARFFKVTPQQDWPRQLDNPFWFITHRRWGHIVGAIVAVAMAFVLAGRGWESPLHNVHTAAGWLVVLLVLVQLIGSWLRGTHGGPVDPFTRKPRPAALWPGDHYSMTRRRIIFEYMHKGAGYLLLVLTVLALCTGLIAADAPRWMPVALGAWWIMMAAVFVSLQRAGRCIDTYQAIWGLNPDLPGNRRRPIGFGIVRRPITNVSPRERASEK
;
A
#
# COMPACT_ATOMS: atom_id res chain seq x y z
N MET A 1 20.61 1.33 35.47
CA MET A 1 19.56 1.95 34.60
C MET A 1 19.69 1.55 33.12
N ILE A 2 20.76 1.91 32.36
CA ILE A 2 20.86 1.51 30.92
C ILE A 2 20.96 -0.01 30.76
N ALA A 3 21.83 -0.67 31.51
CA ALA A 3 22.00 -2.13 31.47
C ALA A 3 20.73 -2.88 31.84
N GLU A 4 19.98 -2.41 32.81
CA GLU A 4 18.70 -2.98 33.23
C GLU A 4 17.64 -2.81 32.12
N LEU A 5 17.59 -1.65 31.46
CA LEU A 5 16.71 -1.41 30.33
C LEU A 5 17.05 -2.34 29.15
N LEU A 6 18.34 -2.49 28.82
CA LEU A 6 18.76 -3.39 27.74
C LEU A 6 18.43 -4.85 28.08
N HIS A 7 18.65 -5.25 29.33
CA HIS A 7 18.25 -6.58 29.79
C HIS A 7 16.74 -6.78 29.68
N TRP A 8 15.93 -5.83 30.17
CA TRP A 8 14.47 -5.87 30.06
C TRP A 8 14.00 -5.95 28.60
N LEU A 9 14.60 -5.20 27.69
CA LEU A 9 14.28 -5.23 26.26
C LEU A 9 14.65 -6.58 25.62
N ALA A 10 15.75 -7.20 26.03
CA ALA A 10 16.19 -8.48 25.51
C ALA A 10 15.37 -9.68 26.07
N THR A 11 14.68 -9.47 27.19
CA THR A 11 13.87 -10.51 27.83
C THR A 11 12.61 -10.79 27.01
N PRO A 12 12.15 -12.06 26.87
CA PRO A 12 10.87 -12.42 26.27
C PRO A 12 9.67 -11.69 26.91
N ILE A 13 8.58 -11.56 26.16
CA ILE A 13 7.34 -10.89 26.64
C ILE A 13 6.86 -11.51 27.95
N SER A 14 6.86 -12.85 28.05
CA SER A 14 6.46 -13.58 29.27
C SER A 14 7.40 -13.39 30.46
N GLY A 15 8.64 -12.99 30.20
CA GLY A 15 9.71 -12.95 31.21
C GLY A 15 10.41 -14.29 31.46
N ALA A 16 10.11 -15.33 30.68
CA ALA A 16 10.75 -16.64 30.80
C ALA A 16 12.26 -16.56 30.51
N SER A 17 13.06 -17.35 31.24
CA SER A 17 14.52 -17.44 31.04
C SER A 17 14.90 -18.33 29.87
N ASP A 18 14.08 -19.37 29.62
CA ASP A 18 14.31 -20.34 28.55
C ASP A 18 13.25 -20.17 27.47
N HIS A 19 13.70 -19.61 26.34
CA HIS A 19 12.84 -19.39 25.19
C HIS A 19 13.51 -19.92 23.93
N ALA A 20 12.95 -21.00 23.36
CA ALA A 20 13.41 -21.58 22.11
C ALA A 20 12.27 -21.65 21.09
N ILE A 21 12.42 -20.96 19.97
CA ILE A 21 11.53 -21.07 18.83
C ILE A 21 12.19 -21.92 17.74
N ALA A 22 11.46 -22.86 17.16
CA ALA A 22 11.93 -23.61 16.01
C ALA A 22 12.34 -22.65 14.88
N MET A 23 13.50 -22.91 14.26
CA MET A 23 14.08 -22.04 13.23
C MET A 23 13.10 -21.66 12.11
N PRO A 24 12.28 -22.57 11.53
CA PRO A 24 11.32 -22.21 10.50
C PRO A 24 10.30 -21.17 10.99
N LEU A 25 9.80 -21.30 12.21
CA LEU A 25 8.83 -20.35 12.78
C LEU A 25 9.47 -18.99 13.07
N ALA A 26 10.72 -18.99 13.52
CA ALA A 26 11.46 -17.75 13.72
C ALA A 26 11.65 -16.98 12.38
N TRP A 27 11.96 -17.69 11.29
CA TRP A 27 12.06 -17.09 9.97
C TRP A 27 10.71 -16.61 9.44
N HIS A 28 9.64 -17.40 9.63
CA HIS A 28 8.28 -16.95 9.31
C HIS A 28 7.99 -15.60 9.98
N GLY A 29 8.16 -15.50 11.29
CA GLY A 29 7.89 -14.27 12.03
C GLY A 29 8.71 -13.06 11.55
N ARG A 30 10.04 -13.26 11.37
CA ARG A 30 10.95 -12.20 10.90
C ARG A 30 10.55 -11.68 9.51
N LEU A 31 10.26 -12.59 8.57
CA LEU A 31 9.87 -12.24 7.22
C LEU A 31 8.49 -11.56 7.18
N MET A 32 7.53 -12.00 7.99
CA MET A 32 6.22 -11.34 8.10
C MET A 32 6.33 -9.94 8.71
N VAL A 33 7.15 -9.75 9.75
CA VAL A 33 7.45 -8.41 10.30
C VAL A 33 8.10 -7.52 9.24
N LEU A 34 9.09 -8.03 8.51
CA LEU A 34 9.74 -7.28 7.43
C LEU A 34 8.73 -6.87 6.34
N ALA A 35 8.00 -7.83 5.77
CA ALA A 35 7.09 -7.58 4.66
C ALA A 35 5.91 -6.71 5.05
N MET A 36 5.19 -7.12 6.08
CA MET A 36 3.90 -6.52 6.42
C MET A 36 4.04 -5.40 7.45
N GLY A 37 4.95 -5.54 8.42
CA GLY A 37 5.17 -4.56 9.47
C GLY A 37 6.01 -3.36 9.04
N LEU A 38 7.09 -3.60 8.29
CA LEU A 38 8.06 -2.57 7.95
C LEU A 38 7.90 -2.01 6.53
N LEU A 39 7.76 -2.86 5.51
CA LEU A 39 7.74 -2.43 4.11
C LEU A 39 6.35 -1.97 3.63
N THR A 40 5.28 -2.55 4.13
CA THR A 40 3.91 -2.21 3.68
C THR A 40 3.47 -0.80 4.04
N PRO A 41 3.70 -0.23 5.24
CA PRO A 41 3.28 1.13 5.57
C PRO A 41 3.88 2.21 4.65
N PRO A 42 5.20 2.29 4.40
CA PRO A 42 5.75 3.28 3.47
C PRO A 42 5.26 3.08 2.03
N LEU A 43 5.02 1.82 1.62
CA LEU A 43 4.47 1.52 0.30
C LEU A 43 3.08 2.16 0.08
N ILE A 44 2.25 2.13 1.11
CA ILE A 44 0.93 2.78 1.10
C ILE A 44 1.06 4.30 1.09
N ILE A 45 1.99 4.86 1.88
CA ILE A 45 2.28 6.30 1.90
C ILE A 45 2.68 6.78 0.50
N VAL A 46 3.57 6.06 -0.18
CA VAL A 46 3.97 6.40 -1.56
C VAL A 46 2.76 6.38 -2.50
N ALA A 47 1.97 5.32 -2.51
CA ALA A 47 0.82 5.19 -3.40
C ALA A 47 -0.26 6.24 -3.14
N ARG A 48 -0.40 6.70 -1.90
CA ARG A 48 -1.43 7.64 -1.51
C ARG A 48 -1.03 9.09 -1.74
N PHE A 49 0.19 9.49 -1.39
CA PHE A 49 0.60 10.88 -1.26
C PHE A 49 1.62 11.36 -2.31
N PHE A 50 2.25 10.46 -3.07
CA PHE A 50 3.30 10.79 -4.02
C PHE A 50 2.89 10.62 -5.48
N LYS A 51 1.59 10.69 -5.78
CA LYS A 51 1.07 10.73 -7.16
C LYS A 51 1.52 12.00 -7.89
N VAL A 52 1.66 13.07 -7.13
CA VAL A 52 2.31 14.32 -7.53
C VAL A 52 3.47 14.54 -6.57
N THR A 53 4.70 14.57 -7.09
CA THR A 53 5.90 14.79 -6.26
C THR A 53 6.09 16.29 -5.97
N PRO A 54 6.86 16.66 -4.91
CA PRO A 54 7.10 18.07 -4.59
C PRO A 54 7.79 18.85 -5.71
N GLN A 55 8.62 18.19 -6.53
CA GLN A 55 9.39 18.79 -7.61
C GLN A 55 8.65 18.85 -8.95
N GLN A 56 7.46 18.24 -9.02
CA GLN A 56 6.66 18.19 -10.23
C GLN A 56 5.88 19.48 -10.43
N ASP A 57 6.00 20.10 -11.62
CA ASP A 57 5.17 21.23 -12.03
C ASP A 57 3.77 20.75 -12.44
N TRP A 58 3.00 20.31 -11.44
CA TRP A 58 1.63 19.87 -11.64
C TRP A 58 0.66 21.04 -11.52
N PRO A 59 -0.32 21.23 -12.42
CA PRO A 59 -0.86 20.26 -13.39
C PRO A 59 -0.26 20.33 -14.81
N ARG A 60 0.81 21.11 -15.07
CA ARG A 60 1.43 21.12 -16.39
C ARG A 60 2.13 19.81 -16.72
N GLN A 61 2.76 19.19 -15.73
CA GLN A 61 3.35 17.86 -15.83
C GLN A 61 2.40 16.83 -15.23
N LEU A 62 1.88 15.94 -16.06
CA LEU A 62 0.93 14.90 -15.66
C LEU A 62 1.60 13.53 -15.58
N ASP A 63 0.89 12.58 -14.94
CA ASP A 63 1.21 11.15 -14.93
C ASP A 63 2.64 10.83 -14.52
N ASN A 64 3.04 11.30 -13.34
CA ASN A 64 4.34 10.93 -12.77
C ASN A 64 4.37 9.42 -12.46
N PRO A 65 5.27 8.65 -13.09
CA PRO A 65 5.30 7.19 -12.94
C PRO A 65 5.89 6.72 -11.60
N PHE A 66 6.58 7.59 -10.85
CA PHE A 66 7.32 7.24 -9.64
C PHE A 66 6.49 6.44 -8.64
N TRP A 67 5.34 6.98 -8.23
CA TRP A 67 4.47 6.34 -7.24
C TRP A 67 3.98 4.97 -7.69
N PHE A 68 3.61 4.86 -8.97
CA PHE A 68 3.05 3.63 -9.53
C PHE A 68 4.11 2.54 -9.69
N ILE A 69 5.28 2.90 -10.24
CA ILE A 69 6.40 1.96 -10.42
C ILE A 69 6.87 1.46 -9.06
N THR A 70 7.06 2.38 -8.09
CA THR A 70 7.48 2.04 -6.73
C THR A 70 6.45 1.13 -6.05
N HIS A 71 5.17 1.54 -6.05
CA HIS A 71 4.10 0.74 -5.43
C HIS A 71 4.00 -0.66 -6.05
N ARG A 72 4.04 -0.76 -7.37
CA ARG A 72 3.96 -2.04 -8.06
C ARG A 72 5.16 -2.94 -7.76
N ARG A 73 6.39 -2.44 -7.91
CA ARG A 73 7.61 -3.24 -7.70
C ARG A 73 7.70 -3.73 -6.25
N TRP A 74 7.57 -2.84 -5.31
CA TRP A 74 7.64 -3.19 -3.89
C TRP A 74 6.47 -4.05 -3.44
N GLY A 75 5.28 -3.87 -4.01
CA GLY A 75 4.14 -4.76 -3.76
C GLY A 75 4.42 -6.22 -4.16
N HIS A 76 5.09 -6.45 -5.30
CA HIS A 76 5.50 -7.81 -5.69
C HIS A 76 6.60 -8.36 -4.77
N ILE A 77 7.57 -7.52 -4.35
CA ILE A 77 8.61 -7.92 -3.39
C ILE A 77 7.98 -8.33 -2.06
N VAL A 78 7.06 -7.53 -1.52
CA VAL A 78 6.30 -7.87 -0.30
C VAL A 78 5.56 -9.20 -0.47
N GLY A 79 4.87 -9.39 -1.60
CA GLY A 79 4.18 -10.65 -1.90
C GLY A 79 5.12 -11.86 -1.96
N ALA A 80 6.29 -11.71 -2.56
CA ALA A 80 7.32 -12.76 -2.61
C ALA A 80 7.84 -13.11 -1.19
N ILE A 81 8.12 -12.09 -0.37
CA ILE A 81 8.56 -12.32 1.02
C ILE A 81 7.46 -13.04 1.83
N VAL A 82 6.20 -12.65 1.67
CA VAL A 82 5.06 -13.34 2.31
C VAL A 82 4.98 -14.80 1.86
N ALA A 83 5.14 -15.10 0.57
CA ALA A 83 5.14 -16.47 0.06
C ALA A 83 6.27 -17.31 0.67
N VAL A 84 7.48 -16.75 0.78
CA VAL A 84 8.62 -17.43 1.45
C VAL A 84 8.35 -17.63 2.94
N ALA A 85 7.77 -16.63 3.63
CA ALA A 85 7.38 -16.74 5.03
C ALA A 85 6.35 -17.86 5.25
N MET A 86 5.39 -18.01 4.34
CA MET A 86 4.42 -19.09 4.39
C MET A 86 5.06 -20.46 4.14
N ALA A 87 6.02 -20.57 3.24
CA ALA A 87 6.77 -21.80 3.05
C ALA A 87 7.50 -22.23 4.32
N PHE A 88 8.08 -21.31 5.08
CA PHE A 88 8.73 -21.61 6.35
C PHE A 88 7.75 -22.14 7.42
N VAL A 89 6.56 -21.57 7.55
CA VAL A 89 5.59 -22.06 8.54
C VAL A 89 5.04 -23.44 8.14
N LEU A 90 4.78 -23.66 6.86
CA LEU A 90 4.31 -24.96 6.38
C LEU A 90 5.37 -26.05 6.54
N ALA A 91 6.65 -25.73 6.32
CA ALA A 91 7.75 -26.66 6.56
C ALA A 91 7.98 -26.96 8.06
N GLY A 92 7.72 -25.99 8.95
CA GLY A 92 7.95 -26.13 10.38
C GLY A 92 6.79 -26.80 11.15
N ARG A 93 5.55 -26.54 10.76
CA ARG A 93 4.34 -27.06 11.44
C ARG A 93 3.41 -27.89 10.56
N GLY A 94 3.61 -27.85 9.24
CA GLY A 94 2.64 -28.38 8.31
C GLY A 94 1.40 -27.51 8.18
N TRP A 95 0.30 -28.12 7.73
CA TRP A 95 -0.98 -27.41 7.59
C TRP A 95 -1.73 -27.37 8.92
N GLU A 96 -2.02 -26.15 9.40
CA GLU A 96 -2.92 -25.93 10.53
C GLU A 96 -4.23 -25.30 10.06
N SER A 97 -5.33 -25.67 10.74
CA SER A 97 -6.64 -25.06 10.46
C SER A 97 -6.58 -23.53 10.61
N PRO A 98 -7.13 -22.75 9.66
CA PRO A 98 -7.26 -21.31 9.79
C PRO A 98 -7.98 -20.86 11.07
N LEU A 99 -8.83 -21.71 11.64
CA LEU A 99 -9.60 -21.41 12.86
C LEU A 99 -8.93 -21.90 14.16
N HIS A 100 -7.67 -22.35 14.08
CA HIS A 100 -6.96 -22.87 15.26
C HIS A 100 -6.82 -21.81 16.37
N ASN A 101 -6.44 -20.58 16.02
CA ASN A 101 -6.36 -19.45 16.95
C ASN A 101 -6.43 -18.12 16.20
N VAL A 102 -6.46 -17.01 16.95
CA VAL A 102 -6.59 -15.65 16.37
C VAL A 102 -5.44 -15.31 15.42
N HIS A 103 -4.20 -15.68 15.77
CA HIS A 103 -3.03 -15.45 14.90
C HIS A 103 -3.19 -16.18 13.57
N THR A 104 -3.56 -17.45 13.60
CA THR A 104 -3.73 -18.28 12.41
C THR A 104 -4.86 -17.74 11.53
N ALA A 105 -6.01 -17.39 12.12
CA ALA A 105 -7.15 -16.84 11.41
C ALA A 105 -6.80 -15.49 10.74
N ALA A 106 -6.23 -14.55 11.49
CA ALA A 106 -5.81 -13.26 10.96
C ALA A 106 -4.70 -13.41 9.91
N GLY A 107 -3.74 -14.31 10.14
CA GLY A 107 -2.64 -14.60 9.22
C GLY A 107 -3.12 -15.12 7.86
N TRP A 108 -4.04 -16.09 7.84
CA TRP A 108 -4.62 -16.58 6.58
C TRP A 108 -5.43 -15.51 5.84
N LEU A 109 -6.17 -14.65 6.56
CA LEU A 109 -6.86 -13.52 5.96
C LEU A 109 -5.86 -12.50 5.37
N VAL A 110 -4.75 -12.24 6.04
CA VAL A 110 -3.66 -11.39 5.51
C VAL A 110 -3.12 -11.98 4.21
N VAL A 111 -2.78 -13.28 4.17
CA VAL A 111 -2.30 -13.95 2.96
C VAL A 111 -3.32 -13.87 1.83
N LEU A 112 -4.59 -14.17 2.12
CA LEU A 112 -5.67 -14.05 1.14
C LEU A 112 -5.78 -12.63 0.57
N LEU A 113 -5.74 -11.61 1.43
CA LEU A 113 -5.82 -10.22 0.98
C LEU A 113 -4.58 -9.78 0.19
N VAL A 114 -3.38 -10.26 0.53
CA VAL A 114 -2.17 -10.04 -0.29
C VAL A 114 -2.36 -10.65 -1.68
N LEU A 115 -2.89 -11.85 -1.80
CA LEU A 115 -3.21 -12.47 -3.10
C LEU A 115 -4.26 -11.65 -3.87
N VAL A 116 -5.33 -11.21 -3.20
CA VAL A 116 -6.36 -10.34 -3.79
C VAL A 116 -5.75 -9.04 -4.32
N GLN A 117 -4.81 -8.42 -3.60
CA GLN A 117 -4.12 -7.21 -4.05
C GLN A 117 -3.25 -7.48 -5.29
N LEU A 118 -2.48 -8.56 -5.30
CA LEU A 118 -1.60 -8.92 -6.42
C LEU A 118 -2.42 -9.28 -7.67
N ILE A 119 -3.37 -10.20 -7.54
CA ILE A 119 -4.21 -10.65 -8.66
C ILE A 119 -5.08 -9.49 -9.16
N GLY A 120 -5.69 -8.73 -8.24
CA GLY A 120 -6.49 -7.56 -8.55
C GLY A 120 -5.73 -6.53 -9.39
N SER A 121 -4.42 -6.38 -9.13
CA SER A 121 -3.58 -5.46 -9.90
C SER A 121 -3.51 -5.80 -11.40
N TRP A 122 -3.61 -7.08 -11.77
CA TRP A 122 -3.66 -7.54 -13.16
C TRP A 122 -5.06 -7.34 -13.77
N LEU A 123 -6.09 -7.39 -12.94
CA LEU A 123 -7.49 -7.20 -13.37
C LEU A 123 -7.92 -5.74 -13.48
N ARG A 124 -7.05 -4.78 -13.18
CA ARG A 124 -7.34 -3.34 -13.15
C ARG A 124 -7.81 -2.74 -14.48
N GLY A 125 -7.67 -3.47 -15.58
CA GLY A 125 -8.03 -3.04 -16.93
C GLY A 125 -6.94 -2.21 -17.64
N THR A 126 -7.32 -1.71 -18.82
CA THR A 126 -6.46 -0.95 -19.72
C THR A 126 -6.27 0.49 -19.25
N HIS A 127 -5.15 1.12 -19.61
CA HIS A 127 -4.87 2.50 -19.24
C HIS A 127 -5.70 3.50 -20.06
N GLY A 128 -5.64 3.40 -21.39
CA GLY A 128 -6.28 4.36 -22.31
C GLY A 128 -5.53 5.71 -22.36
N GLY A 129 -6.25 6.75 -22.81
CA GLY A 129 -5.78 8.12 -22.83
C GLY A 129 -4.92 8.53 -24.03
N PRO A 130 -4.65 9.85 -24.13
CA PRO A 130 -4.00 10.45 -25.30
C PRO A 130 -2.51 10.13 -25.44
N VAL A 131 -1.87 9.66 -24.38
CA VAL A 131 -0.43 9.36 -24.35
C VAL A 131 -0.21 7.91 -23.94
N ASP A 132 0.70 7.22 -24.58
CA ASP A 132 1.07 5.87 -24.19
C ASP A 132 1.87 5.89 -22.87
N PRO A 133 1.48 5.13 -21.85
CA PRO A 133 2.12 5.19 -20.54
C PRO A 133 3.56 4.67 -20.51
N PHE A 134 3.95 3.87 -21.50
CA PHE A 134 5.29 3.26 -21.56
C PHE A 134 6.23 4.02 -22.50
N THR A 135 5.75 4.31 -23.72
CA THR A 135 6.57 4.96 -24.75
C THR A 135 6.51 6.48 -24.68
N ARG A 136 5.56 7.02 -23.92
CA ARG A 136 5.28 8.49 -23.82
C ARG A 136 4.95 9.15 -25.15
N LYS A 137 4.61 8.39 -26.19
CA LYS A 137 4.20 8.90 -27.50
C LYS A 137 2.71 9.22 -27.53
N PRO A 138 2.30 10.26 -28.30
CA PRO A 138 0.89 10.55 -28.54
C PRO A 138 0.17 9.35 -29.16
N ARG A 139 -1.10 9.16 -28.80
CA ARG A 139 -1.98 8.12 -29.33
C ARG A 139 -3.08 8.72 -30.20
N PRO A 140 -3.47 8.08 -31.31
CA PRO A 140 -4.67 8.45 -32.07
C PRO A 140 -5.92 8.46 -31.17
N ALA A 141 -6.84 9.38 -31.42
CA ALA A 141 -8.06 9.53 -30.60
C ALA A 141 -8.91 8.24 -30.51
N ALA A 142 -8.89 7.42 -31.56
CA ALA A 142 -9.57 6.11 -31.57
C ALA A 142 -9.03 5.13 -30.48
N LEU A 143 -7.79 5.32 -30.00
CA LEU A 143 -7.16 4.50 -28.98
C LEU A 143 -7.23 5.12 -27.56
N TRP A 144 -7.87 6.28 -27.38
CA TRP A 144 -8.05 6.90 -26.06
C TRP A 144 -8.99 6.12 -25.15
N PRO A 145 -10.10 5.51 -25.64
CA PRO A 145 -10.93 4.70 -24.76
C PRO A 145 -10.13 3.62 -24.07
N GLY A 146 -10.29 3.53 -22.76
CA GLY A 146 -9.60 2.55 -21.91
C GLY A 146 -10.20 2.56 -20.51
N ASP A 147 -10.03 1.46 -19.76
CA ASP A 147 -10.69 1.29 -18.47
C ASP A 147 -10.43 2.45 -17.51
N HIS A 148 -9.17 2.88 -17.41
CA HIS A 148 -8.81 3.97 -16.50
C HIS A 148 -9.22 5.34 -17.04
N TYR A 149 -8.93 5.64 -18.31
CA TYR A 149 -9.29 6.94 -18.90
C TYR A 149 -10.80 7.16 -18.91
N SER A 150 -11.56 6.17 -19.34
CA SER A 150 -13.02 6.25 -19.43
C SER A 150 -13.74 5.96 -18.11
N MET A 151 -13.01 5.56 -17.06
CA MET A 151 -13.58 5.14 -15.78
C MET A 151 -14.71 4.12 -15.95
N THR A 152 -14.38 3.01 -16.63
CA THR A 152 -15.34 1.92 -16.84
C THR A 152 -15.77 1.29 -15.52
N ARG A 153 -16.90 0.55 -15.55
CA ARG A 153 -17.37 -0.18 -14.35
C ARG A 153 -16.31 -1.12 -13.79
N ARG A 154 -15.53 -1.78 -14.65
CA ARG A 154 -14.41 -2.65 -14.26
C ARG A 154 -13.37 -1.86 -13.43
N ARG A 155 -12.98 -0.68 -13.91
CA ARG A 155 -12.02 0.19 -13.20
C ARG A 155 -12.55 0.67 -11.86
N ILE A 156 -13.80 1.05 -11.80
CA ILE A 156 -14.46 1.53 -10.58
C ILE A 156 -14.48 0.42 -9.52
N ILE A 157 -14.92 -0.80 -9.89
CA ILE A 157 -14.94 -1.95 -8.99
C ILE A 157 -13.52 -2.26 -8.49
N PHE A 158 -12.54 -2.30 -9.39
CA PHE A 158 -11.15 -2.50 -9.02
C PHE A 158 -10.68 -1.48 -7.97
N GLU A 159 -10.94 -0.20 -8.16
CA GLU A 159 -10.48 0.84 -7.22
C GLU A 159 -11.14 0.72 -5.84
N TYR A 160 -12.43 0.42 -5.77
CA TYR A 160 -13.10 0.18 -4.48
C TYR A 160 -12.53 -1.05 -3.77
N MET A 161 -12.39 -2.16 -4.49
CA MET A 161 -11.87 -3.41 -3.93
C MET A 161 -10.42 -3.25 -3.49
N HIS A 162 -9.56 -2.71 -4.36
CA HIS A 162 -8.14 -2.55 -4.06
C HIS A 162 -7.91 -1.64 -2.84
N LYS A 163 -8.57 -0.51 -2.79
CA LYS A 163 -8.45 0.44 -1.67
C LYS A 163 -9.08 -0.12 -0.38
N GLY A 164 -10.28 -0.68 -0.46
CA GLY A 164 -10.99 -1.25 0.69
C GLY A 164 -10.26 -2.46 1.29
N ALA A 165 -9.88 -3.42 0.45
CA ALA A 165 -9.10 -4.58 0.86
C ALA A 165 -7.72 -4.18 1.41
N GLY A 166 -7.10 -3.12 0.87
CA GLY A 166 -5.85 -2.57 1.39
C GLY A 166 -5.96 -2.04 2.83
N TYR A 167 -7.04 -1.35 3.17
CA TYR A 167 -7.28 -0.89 4.56
C TYR A 167 -7.57 -2.05 5.49
N LEU A 168 -8.39 -3.01 5.06
CA LEU A 168 -8.65 -4.23 5.85
C LEU A 168 -7.36 -5.01 6.10
N LEU A 169 -6.52 -5.12 5.07
CA LEU A 169 -5.21 -5.77 5.16
C LEU A 169 -4.33 -5.13 6.25
N LEU A 170 -4.31 -3.80 6.36
CA LEU A 170 -3.55 -3.10 7.41
C LEU A 170 -4.05 -3.46 8.81
N VAL A 171 -5.35 -3.44 9.03
CA VAL A 171 -5.94 -3.77 10.34
C VAL A 171 -5.62 -5.22 10.72
N LEU A 172 -5.82 -6.15 9.80
CA LEU A 172 -5.51 -7.56 10.04
C LEU A 172 -4.01 -7.82 10.20
N THR A 173 -3.16 -7.05 9.53
CA THR A 173 -1.70 -7.11 9.71
C THR A 173 -1.30 -6.76 11.13
N VAL A 174 -1.85 -5.67 11.69
CA VAL A 174 -1.58 -5.28 13.08
C VAL A 174 -2.01 -6.42 14.03
N LEU A 175 -3.22 -6.95 13.85
CA LEU A 175 -3.73 -8.05 14.66
C LEU A 175 -2.84 -9.30 14.55
N ALA A 176 -2.50 -9.72 13.32
CA ALA A 176 -1.68 -10.91 13.09
C ALA A 176 -0.27 -10.76 13.65
N LEU A 177 0.39 -9.60 13.46
CA LEU A 177 1.74 -9.37 13.97
C LEU A 177 1.76 -9.28 15.51
N CYS A 178 0.82 -8.57 16.13
CA CYS A 178 0.75 -8.50 17.59
C CYS A 178 0.51 -9.88 18.22
N THR A 179 -0.47 -10.62 17.72
CA THR A 179 -0.76 -11.97 18.23
C THR A 179 0.37 -12.96 17.91
N GLY A 180 1.06 -12.80 16.78
CA GLY A 180 2.22 -13.61 16.42
C GLY A 180 3.44 -13.35 17.32
N LEU A 181 3.72 -12.10 17.65
CA LEU A 181 4.80 -11.75 18.59
C LEU A 181 4.51 -12.30 20.00
N ILE A 182 3.25 -12.26 20.45
CA ILE A 182 2.84 -12.86 21.72
C ILE A 182 2.98 -14.41 21.67
N ALA A 183 2.47 -15.05 20.61
CA ALA A 183 2.55 -16.49 20.46
C ALA A 183 4.00 -16.99 20.32
N ALA A 184 4.87 -16.17 19.75
CA ALA A 184 6.30 -16.44 19.64
C ALA A 184 7.06 -16.07 20.92
N ASP A 185 6.41 -15.53 21.94
CA ASP A 185 7.06 -14.98 23.14
C ASP A 185 8.29 -14.12 22.81
N ALA A 186 8.13 -13.24 21.81
CA ALA A 186 9.23 -12.49 21.22
C ALA A 186 9.92 -11.59 22.25
N PRO A 187 11.22 -11.27 22.09
CA PRO A 187 11.88 -10.27 22.92
C PRO A 187 11.15 -8.93 22.89
N ARG A 188 11.00 -8.28 24.03
CA ARG A 188 10.23 -7.03 24.22
C ARG A 188 10.65 -5.89 23.30
N TRP A 189 11.93 -5.86 22.87
CA TRP A 189 12.40 -4.85 21.91
C TRP A 189 11.67 -4.92 20.56
N MET A 190 11.22 -6.12 20.13
CA MET A 190 10.53 -6.28 18.84
C MET A 190 9.19 -5.55 18.80
N PRO A 191 8.23 -5.79 19.70
CA PRO A 191 6.97 -5.03 19.71
C PRO A 191 7.18 -3.54 19.98
N VAL A 192 8.17 -3.16 20.82
CA VAL A 192 8.49 -1.75 21.09
C VAL A 192 9.00 -1.05 19.82
N ALA A 193 9.96 -1.64 19.11
CA ALA A 193 10.50 -1.08 17.88
C ALA A 193 9.44 -1.02 16.76
N LEU A 194 8.64 -2.08 16.61
CA LEU A 194 7.57 -2.13 15.63
C LEU A 194 6.47 -1.09 15.94
N GLY A 195 6.10 -0.94 17.20
CA GLY A 195 5.14 0.08 17.65
C GLY A 195 5.65 1.50 17.39
N ALA A 196 6.90 1.79 17.72
CA ALA A 196 7.53 3.08 17.43
C ALA A 196 7.55 3.39 15.92
N TRP A 197 7.87 2.38 15.09
CA TRP A 197 7.82 2.49 13.64
C TRP A 197 6.41 2.82 13.14
N TRP A 198 5.38 2.12 13.62
CA TRP A 198 4.00 2.36 13.21
C TRP A 198 3.49 3.74 13.65
N ILE A 199 3.86 4.19 14.86
CA ILE A 199 3.54 5.56 15.34
C ILE A 199 4.18 6.58 14.40
N MET A 200 5.45 6.40 14.03
CA MET A 200 6.14 7.26 13.08
C MET A 200 5.44 7.28 11.72
N MET A 201 5.09 6.12 11.16
CA MET A 201 4.37 6.02 9.89
C MET A 201 2.98 6.67 9.95
N ALA A 202 2.26 6.52 11.07
CA ALA A 202 0.98 7.17 11.30
C ALA A 202 1.14 8.69 11.37
N ALA A 203 2.17 9.20 12.04
CA ALA A 203 2.47 10.63 12.11
C ALA A 203 2.78 11.20 10.71
N VAL A 204 3.59 10.51 9.91
CA VAL A 204 3.86 10.88 8.50
C VAL A 204 2.57 10.88 7.68
N PHE A 205 1.75 9.83 7.82
CA PHE A 205 0.46 9.74 7.11
C PHE A 205 -0.45 10.92 7.45
N VAL A 206 -0.63 11.23 8.74
CA VAL A 206 -1.49 12.34 9.21
C VAL A 206 -0.94 13.68 8.72
N SER A 207 0.37 13.89 8.79
CA SER A 207 1.02 15.13 8.33
C SER A 207 0.80 15.35 6.82
N LEU A 208 1.01 14.33 5.99
CA LEU A 208 0.78 14.41 4.55
C LEU A 208 -0.70 14.57 4.21
N GLN A 209 -1.59 13.93 4.98
CA GLN A 209 -3.04 14.09 4.81
C GLN A 209 -3.50 15.51 5.13
N ARG A 210 -3.02 16.10 6.24
CA ARG A 210 -3.31 17.48 6.62
C ARG A 210 -2.71 18.49 5.64
N ALA A 211 -1.56 18.21 5.08
CA ALA A 211 -0.94 19.00 4.02
C ALA A 211 -1.66 18.90 2.66
N GLY A 212 -2.79 18.19 2.56
CA GLY A 212 -3.58 18.04 1.32
C GLY A 212 -2.87 17.26 0.22
N ARG A 213 -1.87 16.43 0.57
CA ARG A 213 -1.06 15.68 -0.42
C ARG A 213 -1.82 14.50 -1.03
N CYS A 214 -3.00 14.13 -0.51
CA CYS A 214 -3.82 13.04 -1.03
C CYS A 214 -4.60 13.47 -2.29
N ILE A 215 -3.90 13.74 -3.38
CA ILE A 215 -4.49 14.18 -4.64
C ILE A 215 -5.22 13.02 -5.32
N ASP A 216 -6.35 13.31 -5.97
CA ASP A 216 -7.11 12.33 -6.75
C ASP A 216 -6.22 11.69 -7.82
N THR A 217 -6.24 10.36 -7.88
CA THR A 217 -5.46 9.58 -8.84
C THR A 217 -5.79 9.96 -10.28
N TYR A 218 -7.07 10.21 -10.56
CA TYR A 218 -7.51 10.56 -11.88
C TYR A 218 -6.96 11.94 -12.31
N GLN A 219 -7.07 12.94 -11.44
CA GLN A 219 -6.52 14.27 -11.71
C GLN A 219 -4.99 14.26 -11.82
N ALA A 220 -4.30 13.46 -11.01
CA ALA A 220 -2.83 13.37 -11.06
C ALA A 220 -2.33 12.82 -12.40
N ILE A 221 -3.11 11.97 -13.06
CA ILE A 221 -2.74 11.30 -14.32
C ILE A 221 -3.28 12.06 -15.54
N TRP A 222 -4.55 12.50 -15.50
CA TRP A 222 -5.26 13.00 -16.67
C TRP A 222 -5.50 14.52 -16.63
N GLY A 223 -5.19 15.19 -15.51
CA GLY A 223 -5.34 16.63 -15.34
C GLY A 223 -6.71 17.06 -14.84
N LEU A 224 -6.91 18.37 -14.84
CA LEU A 224 -8.02 19.06 -14.15
C LEU A 224 -9.24 19.33 -15.05
N ASN A 225 -9.18 19.05 -16.35
CA ASN A 225 -10.28 19.37 -17.27
C ASN A 225 -11.60 18.72 -16.81
N PRO A 226 -12.69 19.50 -16.61
CA PRO A 226 -14.00 19.00 -16.14
C PRO A 226 -14.64 18.00 -17.10
N ASP A 227 -14.32 18.10 -18.39
CA ASP A 227 -14.92 17.27 -19.42
C ASP A 227 -14.39 15.84 -19.41
N LEU A 228 -13.29 15.60 -18.74
CA LEU A 228 -12.74 14.26 -18.59
C LEU A 228 -13.70 13.34 -17.80
N PRO A 229 -13.93 12.10 -18.27
CA PRO A 229 -14.93 11.19 -17.69
C PRO A 229 -14.78 10.98 -16.18
N GLY A 230 -13.55 10.85 -15.68
CA GLY A 230 -13.30 10.64 -14.25
C GLY A 230 -13.49 11.89 -13.40
N ASN A 231 -13.30 13.10 -13.96
CA ASN A 231 -13.53 14.34 -13.24
C ASN A 231 -15.01 14.63 -12.99
N ARG A 232 -15.89 14.08 -13.81
CA ARG A 232 -17.36 14.13 -13.62
C ARG A 232 -17.87 13.21 -12.51
N ARG A 233 -17.03 12.31 -11.96
CA ARG A 233 -17.40 11.34 -10.92
C ARG A 233 -16.81 11.77 -9.58
N ARG A 234 -17.40 11.29 -8.49
CA ARG A 234 -16.80 11.45 -7.15
C ARG A 234 -15.49 10.65 -7.07
N PRO A 235 -14.45 11.17 -6.38
CA PRO A 235 -13.21 10.42 -6.15
C PRO A 235 -13.49 9.18 -5.31
N ILE A 236 -12.78 8.09 -5.62
CA ILE A 236 -12.92 6.81 -4.91
C ILE A 236 -11.89 6.75 -3.78
N GLY A 237 -12.37 6.68 -2.53
CA GLY A 237 -11.57 6.65 -1.30
C GLY A 237 -11.87 7.83 -0.39
N PHE A 238 -11.29 7.85 0.81
CA PHE A 238 -11.52 8.89 1.80
C PHE A 238 -10.42 9.95 1.79
N GLY A 239 -10.75 11.19 2.21
CA GLY A 239 -9.77 12.28 2.38
C GLY A 239 -9.02 12.66 1.11
N ILE A 240 -9.59 12.38 -0.06
CA ILE A 240 -9.00 12.71 -1.36
C ILE A 240 -9.29 14.18 -1.68
N VAL A 241 -8.25 14.90 -2.08
CA VAL A 241 -8.35 16.29 -2.51
C VAL A 241 -8.44 16.34 -4.03
N ARG A 242 -9.49 16.99 -4.53
CA ARG A 242 -9.59 17.46 -5.91
C ARG A 242 -9.32 18.95 -5.94
N ARG A 243 -8.47 19.37 -6.84
CA ARG A 243 -8.30 20.80 -7.12
C ARG A 243 -9.40 21.27 -8.06
N PRO A 244 -10.08 22.38 -7.72
CA PRO A 244 -11.00 23.00 -8.66
C PRO A 244 -10.19 23.52 -9.87
N ILE A 245 -10.84 23.58 -11.01
CA ILE A 245 -10.28 24.21 -12.20
C ILE A 245 -10.25 25.70 -11.88
N THR A 246 -9.10 26.21 -11.53
CA THR A 246 -8.82 27.64 -11.66
C THR A 246 -8.81 27.91 -13.15
N ASN A 247 -9.67 28.79 -13.62
CA ASN A 247 -9.75 29.21 -15.01
C ASN A 247 -8.34 29.37 -15.57
N VAL A 248 -7.96 28.44 -16.45
CA VAL A 248 -6.77 28.60 -17.29
C VAL A 248 -7.02 29.90 -18.02
N SER A 249 -6.14 30.89 -17.83
CA SER A 249 -6.33 32.21 -18.40
C SER A 249 -6.47 32.07 -19.93
N PRO A 250 -7.22 32.95 -20.62
CA PRO A 250 -7.34 32.88 -22.08
C PRO A 250 -6.00 32.90 -22.80
N ARG A 251 -4.92 33.41 -22.17
CA ARG A 251 -3.56 33.40 -22.70
C ARG A 251 -2.90 32.04 -22.80
N GLU A 252 -3.21 31.10 -21.86
CA GLU A 252 -2.64 29.76 -21.90
C GLU A 252 -3.33 28.84 -22.93
N ARG A 253 -4.59 29.13 -23.30
CA ARG A 253 -5.29 28.45 -24.41
C ARG A 253 -4.80 28.85 -25.80
N ALA A 254 -4.15 29.99 -25.94
CA ALA A 254 -3.64 30.47 -27.21
C ALA A 254 -2.24 29.90 -27.56
N SER A 255 -1.50 29.36 -26.59
CA SER A 255 -0.19 28.72 -26.80
C SER A 255 -0.23 27.22 -27.10
N GLU A 256 -1.42 26.61 -27.08
CA GLU A 256 -1.63 25.19 -27.41
C GLU A 256 -2.19 24.93 -28.81
N LYS A 257 -2.23 25.97 -29.65
CA LYS A 257 -2.57 25.87 -31.08
C LYS A 257 -1.29 26.00 -31.97
#